data_7519c3fef33a32120e965fbf61acae18
#
_entry.id   7519c3fef33a32120e965fbf61acae18
#
_cell.length_a   1.000
_cell.length_b   1.000
_cell.length_c   1.000
_cell.angle_alpha   90.00
_cell.angle_beta   90.00
_cell.angle_gamma   90.00
#
_symmetry.space_group_name_H-M   'P 1'
#
loop_
_entity.id
_entity.type
_entity.pdbx_description
1 polymer ?
#
loop_
_entity_poly.entity_id
_entity_poly.type
_entity_poly.pdbx_seq_one_letter_code
_entity_poly.pdbx_strand_id
1 'polypeptide(L)'
;MPIGVPKVPFRIPGEEDAYWIDIYNRLYRERLLFLSQEIDSDISNQLMGLMIYLSIEDETRDLFFFINSPGGWVLPGLAIYDTMQIVKPDIQTLCMGLAASMGSILLVGGTITKRLAFPHARVMIHQPFCYFSEDQVGEIMLEAEELLKLRETLTRIYVQRTGKPFWIVSENMERDFFMSATEAKAYGIVDLVAIE
;
A
#
# COMPACT_ATOMS: atom_id res chain seq x y z
N MET A 1 -5.47 15.17 26.02
CA MET A 1 -6.55 15.64 25.12
C MET A 1 -6.39 14.89 23.83
N PRO A 2 -7.44 14.28 23.26
CA PRO A 2 -7.35 13.76 21.91
C PRO A 2 -7.10 14.96 20.97
N ILE A 3 -5.97 14.96 20.31
CA ILE A 3 -5.70 15.92 19.24
C ILE A 3 -6.57 15.47 18.07
N GLY A 4 -7.67 16.19 17.83
CA GLY A 4 -8.49 15.96 16.64
C GLY A 4 -7.70 16.20 15.36
N VAL A 5 -8.25 15.79 14.22
CA VAL A 5 -7.64 16.10 12.93
C VAL A 5 -7.53 17.61 12.76
N PRO A 6 -6.32 18.16 12.52
CA PRO A 6 -6.15 19.60 12.39
C PRO A 6 -6.91 20.12 11.17
N LYS A 7 -7.49 21.31 11.31
CA LYS A 7 -8.15 22.02 10.22
C LYS A 7 -7.23 23.08 9.63
N VAL A 8 -7.30 23.25 8.32
CA VAL A 8 -6.54 24.23 7.56
C VAL A 8 -7.48 25.11 6.74
N PRO A 9 -7.12 26.39 6.50
CA PRO A 9 -7.94 27.26 5.69
C PRO A 9 -7.85 26.81 4.21
N PHE A 10 -8.99 26.74 3.56
CA PHE A 10 -9.11 26.47 2.13
C PHE A 10 -9.98 27.54 1.49
N ARG A 11 -9.46 28.20 0.45
CA ARG A 11 -10.20 29.19 -0.33
C ARG A 11 -10.54 28.60 -1.69
N ILE A 12 -11.82 28.64 -2.05
CA ILE A 12 -12.28 28.31 -3.41
C ILE A 12 -11.92 29.46 -4.33
N PRO A 13 -11.35 29.18 -5.52
CA PRO A 13 -11.06 30.25 -6.49
C PRO A 13 -12.32 31.06 -6.81
N GLY A 14 -12.25 32.40 -6.62
CA GLY A 14 -13.40 33.32 -6.83
C GLY A 14 -14.22 33.64 -5.58
N GLU A 15 -13.97 33.02 -4.45
CA GLU A 15 -14.63 33.36 -3.17
C GLU A 15 -13.70 34.19 -2.28
N GLU A 16 -14.29 35.17 -1.54
CA GLU A 16 -13.52 36.04 -0.62
C GLU A 16 -13.20 35.33 0.69
N ASP A 17 -14.08 34.46 1.17
CA ASP A 17 -13.95 33.76 2.45
C ASP A 17 -13.22 32.44 2.34
N ALA A 18 -12.48 32.07 3.39
CA ALA A 18 -11.81 30.80 3.54
C ALA A 18 -12.63 29.83 4.41
N TYR A 19 -12.82 28.61 3.95
CA TYR A 19 -13.45 27.54 4.71
C TYR A 19 -12.39 26.74 5.47
N TRP A 20 -12.74 26.30 6.69
CA TRP A 20 -11.88 25.42 7.48
C TRP A 20 -12.23 23.96 7.19
N ILE A 21 -11.32 23.27 6.52
CA ILE A 21 -11.45 21.83 6.20
C ILE A 21 -10.37 21.04 6.94
N ASP A 22 -10.61 19.75 7.18
CA ASP A 22 -9.56 18.90 7.74
C ASP A 22 -8.38 18.75 6.78
N ILE A 23 -7.17 18.50 7.34
CA ILE A 23 -5.93 18.46 6.56
C ILE A 23 -5.93 17.33 5.54
N TYR A 24 -6.51 16.15 5.86
CA TYR A 24 -6.53 15.03 4.92
C TYR A 24 -7.40 15.34 3.71
N ASN A 25 -8.59 15.93 3.90
CA ASN A 25 -9.42 16.40 2.79
C ASN A 25 -8.71 17.43 1.91
N ARG A 26 -7.88 18.29 2.52
CA ARG A 26 -7.06 19.23 1.74
C ARG A 26 -5.98 18.52 0.94
N LEU A 27 -5.29 17.54 1.55
CA LEU A 27 -4.23 16.77 0.92
C LEU A 27 -4.77 15.85 -0.20
N TYR A 28 -5.92 15.23 -0.01
CA TYR A 28 -6.58 14.41 -1.05
C TYR A 28 -6.87 15.21 -2.33
N ARG A 29 -7.24 16.49 -2.21
CA ARG A 29 -7.40 17.38 -3.37
C ARG A 29 -6.09 17.63 -4.11
N GLU A 30 -4.96 17.54 -3.44
CA GLU A 30 -3.62 17.60 -4.05
C GLU A 30 -3.14 16.21 -4.52
N ARG A 31 -4.03 15.22 -4.50
CA ARG A 31 -3.76 13.84 -4.94
C ARG A 31 -2.76 13.08 -4.04
N LEU A 32 -2.64 13.50 -2.78
CA LEU A 32 -1.78 12.88 -1.77
C LEU A 32 -2.64 11.95 -0.91
N LEU A 33 -2.44 10.64 -1.04
CA LEU A 33 -3.14 9.60 -0.31
C LEU A 33 -2.24 9.04 0.79
N PHE A 34 -2.82 8.65 1.93
CA PHE A 34 -2.07 8.16 3.08
C PHE A 34 -2.62 6.84 3.57
N LEU A 35 -1.72 5.87 3.73
CA LEU A 35 -1.95 4.63 4.48
C LEU A 35 -1.00 4.64 5.69
N SER A 36 -1.52 5.08 6.85
CA SER A 36 -0.73 5.24 8.08
C SER A 36 -1.25 4.36 9.22
N GLN A 37 -1.88 3.25 8.89
CA GLN A 37 -2.49 2.32 9.84
C GLN A 37 -2.46 0.89 9.29
N GLU A 38 -3.00 -0.04 10.06
CA GLU A 38 -3.28 -1.40 9.62
C GLU A 38 -4.35 -1.40 8.51
N ILE A 39 -4.21 -2.34 7.56
CA ILE A 39 -5.14 -2.47 6.43
C ILE A 39 -6.33 -3.32 6.87
N ASP A 40 -7.49 -2.68 6.88
CA ASP A 40 -8.81 -3.28 7.09
C ASP A 40 -9.76 -2.94 5.93
N SER A 41 -11.00 -3.38 6.04
CA SER A 41 -12.01 -3.10 5.00
C SER A 41 -12.38 -1.63 4.90
N ASP A 42 -12.34 -0.89 6.02
CA ASP A 42 -12.75 0.52 6.04
C ASP A 42 -11.75 1.40 5.31
N ILE A 43 -10.46 1.30 5.67
CA ILE A 43 -9.41 2.07 4.97
C ILE A 43 -9.25 1.63 3.52
N SER A 44 -9.44 0.34 3.22
CA SER A 44 -9.41 -0.18 1.86
C SER A 44 -10.48 0.48 0.99
N ASN A 45 -11.74 0.47 1.44
CA ASN A 45 -12.85 1.09 0.73
C ASN A 45 -12.65 2.60 0.52
N GLN A 46 -12.11 3.31 1.52
CA GLN A 46 -11.81 4.74 1.41
C GLN A 46 -10.74 5.03 0.36
N LEU A 47 -9.61 4.30 0.42
CA LEU A 47 -8.51 4.48 -0.53
C LEU A 47 -8.92 4.14 -1.96
N MET A 48 -9.63 3.03 -2.17
CA MET A 48 -10.15 2.66 -3.49
C MET A 48 -11.10 3.74 -4.03
N GLY A 49 -12.05 4.21 -3.21
CA GLY A 49 -12.96 5.27 -3.58
C GLY A 49 -12.25 6.55 -3.98
N LEU A 50 -11.23 6.97 -3.22
CA LEU A 50 -10.41 8.13 -3.52
C LEU A 50 -9.61 7.96 -4.82
N MET A 51 -8.95 6.82 -5.02
CA MET A 51 -8.17 6.54 -6.23
C MET A 51 -9.07 6.59 -7.49
N ILE A 52 -10.24 5.97 -7.42
CA ILE A 52 -11.21 5.97 -8.53
C ILE A 52 -11.73 7.38 -8.79
N TYR A 53 -12.15 8.10 -7.73
CA TYR A 53 -12.66 9.47 -7.86
C TYR A 53 -11.62 10.40 -8.51
N LEU A 54 -10.39 10.39 -7.99
CA LEU A 54 -9.31 11.23 -8.50
C LEU A 54 -8.89 10.85 -9.93
N SER A 55 -9.01 9.55 -10.28
CA SER A 55 -8.77 9.09 -11.67
C SER A 55 -9.84 9.60 -12.64
N ILE A 56 -11.10 9.71 -12.20
CA ILE A 56 -12.19 10.27 -13.02
C ILE A 56 -12.05 11.78 -13.16
N GLU A 57 -11.61 12.46 -12.10
CA GLU A 57 -11.43 13.92 -12.10
C GLU A 57 -10.34 14.38 -13.08
N ASP A 58 -9.19 13.71 -13.07
CA ASP A 58 -8.09 13.99 -14.00
C ASP A 58 -7.21 12.74 -14.18
N GLU A 59 -7.27 12.14 -15.34
CA GLU A 59 -6.51 10.92 -15.67
C GLU A 59 -5.03 11.17 -16.00
N THR A 60 -4.62 12.44 -16.12
CA THR A 60 -3.26 12.81 -16.55
C THR A 60 -2.31 13.14 -15.42
N ARG A 61 -2.84 13.42 -14.23
CA ARG A 61 -2.05 13.79 -13.05
C ARG A 61 -1.81 12.59 -12.16
N ASP A 62 -0.56 12.35 -11.78
CA ASP A 62 -0.16 11.27 -10.88
C ASP A 62 -0.86 11.33 -9.52
N LEU A 63 -1.02 10.17 -8.89
CA LEU A 63 -1.40 10.01 -7.50
C LEU A 63 -0.15 9.71 -6.67
N PHE A 64 -0.05 10.31 -5.49
CA PHE A 64 1.03 10.05 -4.54
C PHE A 64 0.48 9.26 -3.37
N PHE A 65 0.98 8.04 -3.19
CA PHE A 65 0.51 7.14 -2.16
C PHE A 65 1.58 6.90 -1.11
N PHE A 66 1.43 7.57 0.03
CA PHE A 66 2.32 7.51 1.17
C PHE A 66 1.96 6.32 2.06
N ILE A 67 2.94 5.46 2.35
CA ILE A 67 2.76 4.21 3.08
C ILE A 67 3.63 4.19 4.33
N ASN A 68 2.97 4.06 5.50
CA ASN A 68 3.57 3.77 6.80
C ASN A 68 2.67 2.78 7.54
N SER A 69 2.71 1.51 7.13
CA SER A 69 1.76 0.50 7.56
C SER A 69 2.45 -0.82 7.93
N PRO A 70 2.03 -1.48 9.00
CA PRO A 70 2.48 -2.83 9.34
C PRO A 70 1.88 -3.90 8.41
N GLY A 71 0.99 -3.55 7.50
CA GLY A 71 0.20 -4.46 6.70
C GLY A 71 -1.22 -4.64 7.25
N GLY A 72 -1.77 -5.83 7.13
CA GLY A 72 -3.11 -6.16 7.62
C GLY A 72 -3.78 -7.22 6.74
N TRP A 73 -5.09 -7.15 6.59
CA TRP A 73 -5.89 -8.17 5.91
C TRP A 73 -5.54 -8.27 4.42
N VAL A 74 -5.35 -9.51 3.95
CA VAL A 74 -4.87 -9.79 2.59
C VAL A 74 -5.88 -9.34 1.53
N LEU A 75 -7.16 -9.73 1.66
CA LEU A 75 -8.17 -9.40 0.66
C LEU A 75 -8.42 -7.89 0.52
N PRO A 76 -8.59 -7.11 1.61
CA PRO A 76 -8.65 -5.65 1.52
C PRO A 76 -7.40 -5.03 0.89
N GLY A 77 -6.21 -5.57 1.20
CA GLY A 77 -4.96 -5.10 0.60
C GLY A 77 -4.87 -5.41 -0.89
N LEU A 78 -5.29 -6.60 -1.33
CA LEU A 78 -5.35 -6.95 -2.75
C LEU A 78 -6.36 -6.08 -3.50
N ALA A 79 -7.49 -5.73 -2.90
CA ALA A 79 -8.47 -4.83 -3.50
C ALA A 79 -7.88 -3.44 -3.79
N ILE A 80 -7.08 -2.89 -2.86
CA ILE A 80 -6.34 -1.65 -3.11
C ILE A 80 -5.34 -1.86 -4.25
N TYR A 81 -4.54 -2.95 -4.20
CA TYR A 81 -3.55 -3.26 -5.22
C TYR A 81 -4.17 -3.35 -6.62
N ASP A 82 -5.28 -4.08 -6.77
CA ASP A 82 -5.97 -4.21 -8.05
C ASP A 82 -6.52 -2.87 -8.53
N THR A 83 -7.07 -2.05 -7.62
CA THR A 83 -7.49 -0.69 -7.94
C THR A 83 -6.32 0.16 -8.47
N MET A 84 -5.15 0.06 -7.83
CA MET A 84 -3.93 0.74 -8.32
C MET A 84 -3.53 0.33 -9.74
N GLN A 85 -3.83 -0.92 -10.16
CA GLN A 85 -3.50 -1.39 -11.51
C GLN A 85 -4.54 -0.98 -12.57
N ILE A 86 -5.78 -0.64 -12.15
CA ILE A 86 -6.89 -0.33 -13.07
C ILE A 86 -7.01 1.18 -13.33
N VAL A 87 -6.71 2.03 -12.34
CA VAL A 87 -6.81 3.49 -12.51
C VAL A 87 -5.81 3.98 -13.55
N LYS A 88 -6.18 4.99 -14.30
CA LYS A 88 -5.36 5.52 -15.41
C LYS A 88 -4.15 6.33 -14.97
N PRO A 89 -4.24 7.20 -13.93
CA PRO A 89 -3.08 7.95 -13.46
C PRO A 89 -1.98 7.02 -12.94
N ASP A 90 -0.73 7.39 -13.16
CA ASP A 90 0.38 6.74 -12.50
C ASP A 90 0.30 6.91 -10.98
N ILE A 91 0.58 5.83 -10.25
CA ILE A 91 0.62 5.87 -8.78
C ILE A 91 2.08 5.82 -8.33
N GLN A 92 2.53 6.94 -7.77
CA GLN A 92 3.82 7.03 -7.11
C GLN A 92 3.67 6.52 -5.68
N THR A 93 4.34 5.43 -5.32
CA THR A 93 4.33 4.90 -3.95
C THR A 93 5.55 5.35 -3.18
N LEU A 94 5.33 5.82 -1.94
CA LEU A 94 6.37 6.38 -1.08
C LEU A 94 6.34 5.70 0.29
N CYS A 95 7.39 4.94 0.62
CA CYS A 95 7.52 4.35 1.95
C CYS A 95 8.09 5.36 2.94
N MET A 96 7.29 5.69 3.97
CA MET A 96 7.68 6.52 5.11
C MET A 96 7.65 5.67 6.38
N GLY A 97 8.77 5.46 7.03
CA GLY A 97 8.84 4.63 8.24
C GLY A 97 8.79 3.14 7.91
N LEU A 98 7.62 2.52 7.84
CA LEU A 98 7.47 1.08 7.64
C LEU A 98 6.48 0.75 6.51
N ALA A 99 6.88 -0.16 5.62
CA ALA A 99 5.97 -0.86 4.72
C ALA A 99 6.16 -2.37 4.91
N ALA A 100 5.28 -3.01 5.70
CA ALA A 100 5.40 -4.41 6.03
C ALA A 100 4.22 -5.23 5.49
N SER A 101 4.46 -6.52 5.20
CA SER A 101 3.41 -7.46 4.79
C SER A 101 2.60 -6.91 3.61
N MET A 102 1.28 -6.80 3.72
CA MET A 102 0.43 -6.20 2.67
C MET A 102 0.82 -4.75 2.35
N GLY A 103 1.38 -3.98 3.31
CA GLY A 103 1.91 -2.65 3.03
C GLY A 103 3.06 -2.65 2.02
N SER A 104 3.90 -3.69 2.02
CA SER A 104 4.98 -3.84 1.03
C SER A 104 4.46 -4.32 -0.34
N ILE A 105 3.35 -5.06 -0.39
CA ILE A 105 2.63 -5.37 -1.65
C ILE A 105 2.11 -4.08 -2.30
N LEU A 106 1.54 -3.17 -1.51
CA LEU A 106 1.07 -1.88 -2.02
C LEU A 106 2.24 -1.00 -2.48
N LEU A 107 3.36 -1.03 -1.74
CA LEU A 107 4.56 -0.29 -2.13
C LEU A 107 5.11 -0.76 -3.48
N VAL A 108 5.28 -2.07 -3.66
CA VAL A 108 5.77 -2.64 -4.92
C VAL A 108 4.75 -2.51 -6.06
N GLY A 109 3.46 -2.33 -5.72
CA GLY A 109 2.34 -2.12 -6.65
C GLY A 109 2.34 -0.80 -7.39
N GLY A 110 3.12 0.19 -6.96
CA GLY A 110 3.24 1.49 -7.62
C GLY A 110 3.74 1.39 -9.07
N THR A 111 3.57 2.46 -9.83
CA THR A 111 4.07 2.53 -11.21
C THR A 111 5.59 2.32 -11.24
N ILE A 112 6.06 1.44 -12.10
CA ILE A 112 7.48 1.14 -12.25
C ILE A 112 8.24 2.42 -12.59
N THR A 113 9.38 2.62 -11.96
CA THR A 113 10.22 3.83 -11.92
C THR A 113 9.75 4.92 -10.96
N LYS A 114 8.55 4.78 -10.36
CA LYS A 114 7.94 5.78 -9.46
C LYS A 114 7.70 5.24 -8.03
N ARG A 115 8.41 4.17 -7.63
CA ARG A 115 8.34 3.61 -6.28
C ARG A 115 9.53 4.09 -5.47
N LEU A 116 9.29 4.74 -4.35
CA LEU A 116 10.31 5.44 -3.56
C LEU A 116 10.27 5.00 -2.10
N ALA A 117 11.44 4.93 -1.45
CA ALA A 117 11.57 4.80 -0.02
C ALA A 117 12.41 5.94 0.57
N PHE A 118 12.01 6.46 1.73
CA PHE A 118 12.85 7.40 2.48
C PHE A 118 14.06 6.67 3.07
N PRO A 119 15.20 7.36 3.32
CA PRO A 119 16.47 6.72 3.69
C PRO A 119 16.40 5.81 4.91
N HIS A 120 15.57 6.17 5.89
CA HIS A 120 15.40 5.42 7.14
C HIS A 120 14.18 4.49 7.13
N ALA A 121 13.47 4.40 5.99
CA ALA A 121 12.34 3.49 5.86
C ALA A 121 12.77 2.03 5.94
N ARG A 122 11.86 1.19 6.44
CA ARG A 122 12.01 -0.26 6.49
C ARG A 122 10.93 -0.93 5.68
N VAL A 123 11.30 -1.97 4.98
CA VAL A 123 10.38 -2.80 4.21
C VAL A 123 10.45 -4.23 4.75
N MET A 124 9.32 -4.90 4.88
CA MET A 124 9.27 -6.30 5.33
C MET A 124 8.33 -7.09 4.45
N ILE A 125 8.79 -8.24 4.01
CA ILE A 125 7.98 -9.23 3.30
C ILE A 125 7.91 -10.53 4.10
N HIS A 126 6.76 -11.17 4.08
CA HIS A 126 6.53 -12.49 4.64
C HIS A 126 5.31 -13.17 4.00
N GLN A 127 5.14 -14.46 4.25
CA GLN A 127 3.96 -15.20 3.82
C GLN A 127 2.71 -14.79 4.61
N PRO A 128 1.50 -14.91 4.03
CA PRO A 128 0.27 -14.69 4.77
C PRO A 128 0.11 -15.74 5.89
N PHE A 129 -0.52 -15.33 6.98
CA PHE A 129 -0.88 -16.25 8.05
C PHE A 129 -2.36 -16.08 8.43
N CYS A 130 -2.95 -17.13 8.96
CA CYS A 130 -4.26 -17.09 9.59
C CYS A 130 -4.25 -17.85 10.91
N TYR A 131 -5.18 -17.51 11.78
CA TYR A 131 -5.46 -18.31 12.97
C TYR A 131 -6.60 -19.27 12.62
N PHE A 132 -6.33 -20.56 12.71
CA PHE A 132 -7.40 -21.57 12.64
C PHE A 132 -8.10 -21.60 14.00
N SER A 133 -9.40 -21.33 13.99
CA SER A 133 -10.24 -21.49 15.18
C SER A 133 -10.69 -22.94 15.33
N GLU A 134 -11.55 -23.24 16.33
CA GLU A 134 -12.09 -24.57 16.60
C GLU A 134 -13.15 -24.96 15.54
N ASP A 135 -12.73 -25.25 14.32
CA ASP A 135 -13.59 -25.62 13.21
C ASP A 135 -13.48 -27.11 12.87
N GLN A 136 -14.41 -27.62 12.06
CA GLN A 136 -14.37 -28.99 11.57
C GLN A 136 -13.13 -29.21 10.71
N VAL A 137 -12.51 -30.38 10.79
CA VAL A 137 -11.27 -30.73 10.09
C VAL A 137 -11.36 -30.44 8.58
N GLY A 138 -12.53 -30.71 7.96
CA GLY A 138 -12.75 -30.43 6.54
C GLY A 138 -12.68 -28.95 6.18
N GLU A 139 -13.18 -28.07 7.05
CA GLU A 139 -13.13 -26.62 6.84
C GLU A 139 -11.72 -26.07 7.01
N ILE A 140 -11.00 -26.55 8.04
CA ILE A 140 -9.58 -26.20 8.23
C ILE A 140 -8.73 -26.57 7.00
N MET A 141 -9.00 -27.72 6.36
CA MET A 141 -8.29 -28.13 5.15
C MET A 141 -8.60 -27.20 3.97
N LEU A 142 -9.86 -26.78 3.80
CA LEU A 142 -10.26 -25.85 2.72
C LEU A 142 -9.65 -24.47 2.94
N GLU A 143 -9.66 -23.95 4.17
CA GLU A 143 -9.01 -22.68 4.50
C GLU A 143 -7.50 -22.71 4.28
N ALA A 144 -6.84 -23.82 4.65
CA ALA A 144 -5.42 -24.00 4.41
C ALA A 144 -5.09 -24.01 2.90
N GLU A 145 -5.93 -24.68 2.10
CA GLU A 145 -5.78 -24.67 0.63
C GLU A 145 -5.92 -23.25 0.05
N GLU A 146 -6.91 -22.49 0.53
CA GLU A 146 -7.12 -21.11 0.09
C GLU A 146 -5.95 -20.18 0.51
N LEU A 147 -5.44 -20.37 1.72
CA LEU A 147 -4.26 -19.63 2.19
C LEU A 147 -3.02 -19.91 1.33
N LEU A 148 -2.83 -21.14 0.87
CA LEU A 148 -1.75 -21.49 -0.07
C LEU A 148 -1.92 -20.79 -1.43
N LYS A 149 -3.14 -20.66 -1.95
CA LYS A 149 -3.42 -19.91 -3.18
C LYS A 149 -3.12 -18.41 -2.99
N LEU A 150 -3.52 -17.83 -1.86
CA LEU A 150 -3.18 -16.44 -1.53
C LEU A 150 -1.67 -16.24 -1.44
N ARG A 151 -0.95 -17.15 -0.76
CA ARG A 151 0.52 -17.12 -0.71
C ARG A 151 1.14 -17.13 -2.11
N GLU A 152 0.66 -18.01 -2.99
CA GLU A 152 1.15 -18.07 -4.36
C GLU A 152 0.86 -16.77 -5.11
N THR A 153 -0.32 -16.20 -4.96
CA THR A 153 -0.71 -14.92 -5.59
C THR A 153 0.21 -13.79 -5.15
N LEU A 154 0.44 -13.62 -3.85
CA LEU A 154 1.34 -12.59 -3.32
C LEU A 154 2.78 -12.80 -3.80
N THR A 155 3.26 -14.05 -3.81
CA THR A 155 4.59 -14.39 -4.34
C THR A 155 4.71 -13.99 -5.82
N ARG A 156 3.70 -14.28 -6.63
CA ARG A 156 3.67 -13.90 -8.06
C ARG A 156 3.67 -12.39 -8.28
N ILE A 157 2.97 -11.64 -7.43
CA ILE A 157 3.02 -10.16 -7.47
C ILE A 157 4.46 -9.68 -7.26
N TYR A 158 5.15 -10.15 -6.22
CA TYR A 158 6.56 -9.77 -6.03
C TYR A 158 7.45 -10.18 -7.20
N VAL A 159 7.32 -11.41 -7.70
CA VAL A 159 8.08 -11.89 -8.87
C VAL A 159 7.89 -10.96 -10.07
N GLN A 160 6.64 -10.65 -10.40
CA GLN A 160 6.30 -9.79 -11.54
C GLN A 160 6.85 -8.36 -11.37
N ARG A 161 6.77 -7.82 -10.16
CA ARG A 161 7.11 -6.41 -9.88
C ARG A 161 8.60 -6.18 -9.59
N THR A 162 9.32 -7.20 -9.09
CA THR A 162 10.74 -7.11 -8.75
C THR A 162 11.66 -7.73 -9.79
N GLY A 163 11.13 -8.63 -10.64
CA GLY A 163 11.91 -9.43 -11.59
C GLY A 163 12.74 -10.54 -10.93
N LYS A 164 12.57 -10.79 -9.62
CA LYS A 164 13.26 -11.88 -8.91
C LYS A 164 12.67 -13.23 -9.28
N PRO A 165 13.46 -14.32 -9.30
CA PRO A 165 12.96 -15.67 -9.49
C PRO A 165 11.98 -16.07 -8.39
N PHE A 166 10.95 -16.86 -8.77
CA PHE A 166 9.90 -17.30 -7.85
C PHE A 166 10.45 -17.98 -6.58
N TRP A 167 11.44 -18.86 -6.74
CA TRP A 167 12.01 -19.60 -5.61
C TRP A 167 12.74 -18.69 -4.61
N ILE A 168 13.40 -17.61 -5.07
CA ILE A 168 14.02 -16.62 -4.18
C ILE A 168 12.98 -15.86 -3.37
N VAL A 169 11.91 -15.39 -4.03
CA VAL A 169 10.84 -14.67 -3.33
C VAL A 169 10.13 -15.60 -2.34
N SER A 170 9.80 -16.82 -2.77
CA SER A 170 9.14 -17.81 -1.92
C SER A 170 9.98 -18.16 -0.68
N GLU A 171 11.29 -18.32 -0.81
CA GLU A 171 12.21 -18.59 0.30
C GLU A 171 12.30 -17.40 1.26
N ASN A 172 12.42 -16.18 0.73
CA ASN A 172 12.49 -14.97 1.56
C ASN A 172 11.18 -14.69 2.31
N MET A 173 10.04 -15.14 1.77
CA MET A 173 8.74 -14.98 2.42
C MET A 173 8.48 -16.02 3.52
N GLU A 174 9.33 -17.05 3.71
CA GLU A 174 9.13 -18.06 4.78
C GLU A 174 9.18 -17.46 6.19
N ARG A 175 9.88 -16.35 6.37
CA ARG A 175 10.00 -15.63 7.64
C ARG A 175 9.93 -14.13 7.39
N ASP A 176 9.83 -13.35 8.47
CA ASP A 176 9.89 -11.90 8.39
C ASP A 176 11.24 -11.45 7.81
N PHE A 177 11.24 -11.07 6.55
CA PHE A 177 12.42 -10.62 5.84
C PHE A 177 12.43 -9.08 5.75
N PHE A 178 13.22 -8.47 6.63
CA PHE A 178 13.36 -7.02 6.72
C PHE A 178 14.46 -6.49 5.80
N MET A 179 14.16 -5.35 5.16
CA MET A 179 15.08 -4.64 4.28
C MET A 179 15.13 -3.15 4.67
N SER A 180 16.33 -2.56 4.60
CA SER A 180 16.53 -1.12 4.54
C SER A 180 16.05 -0.57 3.18
N ALA A 181 15.95 0.75 3.04
CA ALA A 181 15.58 1.38 1.78
C ALA A 181 16.51 0.98 0.62
N THR A 182 17.83 0.91 0.87
CA THR A 182 18.83 0.52 -0.12
C THR A 182 18.75 -0.95 -0.50
N GLU A 183 18.49 -1.84 0.46
CA GLU A 183 18.26 -3.26 0.21
C GLU A 183 16.94 -3.49 -0.56
N ALA A 184 15.86 -2.76 -0.22
CA ALA A 184 14.59 -2.81 -0.93
C ALA A 184 14.72 -2.34 -2.40
N LYS A 185 15.58 -1.35 -2.66
CA LYS A 185 15.94 -0.95 -4.03
C LYS A 185 16.73 -2.05 -4.74
N ALA A 186 17.73 -2.64 -4.12
CA ALA A 186 18.49 -3.74 -4.70
C ALA A 186 17.63 -4.99 -4.92
N TYR A 187 16.62 -5.19 -4.10
CA TYR A 187 15.65 -6.27 -4.24
C TYR A 187 14.68 -6.00 -5.40
N GLY A 188 14.38 -4.74 -5.71
CA GLY A 188 13.47 -4.31 -6.76
C GLY A 188 12.06 -3.95 -6.25
N ILE A 189 11.88 -3.80 -4.94
CA ILE A 189 10.60 -3.36 -4.36
C ILE A 189 10.39 -1.86 -4.60
N VAL A 190 11.45 -1.07 -4.51
CA VAL A 190 11.43 0.36 -4.85
C VAL A 190 12.46 0.66 -5.94
N ASP A 191 12.24 1.74 -6.67
CA ASP A 191 13.10 2.19 -7.76
C ASP A 191 14.12 3.22 -7.27
N LEU A 192 13.71 4.03 -6.29
CA LEU A 192 14.49 5.16 -5.79
C LEU A 192 14.55 5.14 -4.26
N VAL A 193 15.67 5.60 -3.73
CA VAL A 193 15.80 6.02 -2.32
C VAL A 193 15.91 7.54 -2.34
N ALA A 194 15.09 8.22 -1.53
CA ALA A 194 15.19 9.67 -1.40
C ALA A 194 16.60 10.03 -0.92
N ILE A 195 17.25 10.94 -1.61
CA ILE A 195 18.56 11.49 -1.23
C ILE A 195 18.30 12.82 -0.54
N GLU A 196 19.04 13.10 0.52
CA GLU A 196 19.05 14.42 1.17
C GLU A 196 19.49 15.52 0.21
#